data_95fd2ae7ca2d2ee669f527f05c4228b8
#
_entry.id   95fd2ae7ca2d2ee669f527f05c4228b8
#
_cell.length_a   1.000
_cell.length_b   1.000
_cell.length_c   1.000
_cell.angle_alpha   90.00
_cell.angle_beta   90.00
_cell.angle_gamma   90.00
#
_symmetry.space_group_name_H-M   'P 1'
#
loop_
_entity.id
_entity.type
_entity.pdbx_description
1 polymer ?
#
loop_
_entity_poly.entity_id
_entity_poly.type
_entity_poly.pdbx_seq_one_letter_code
_entity_poly.pdbx_strand_id
1 'polypeptide(L)'
;MLELSRVQFLEAIENLYEALKILESVRKEIESGAMRGMVISENLAEAWYKVNCCRIHTQEDVNLEELTLEAMGLINDAKCMIDSLLSWKKGMTRQAKFFIMDNISYGARNIFLVLSHLEDWLSKLEDEGELTASSKSNHDHSSSV
;
A
#
# COMPACT_ATOMS: atom_id res chain seq x y z
N MET A 1 -11.04 -17.10 2.22
CA MET A 1 -11.61 -15.87 1.69
C MET A 1 -11.77 -14.85 2.80
N LEU A 2 -11.41 -13.60 2.53
CA LEU A 2 -11.57 -12.53 3.52
C LEU A 2 -13.04 -12.17 3.69
N GLU A 3 -13.46 -12.06 4.95
CA GLU A 3 -14.82 -11.63 5.27
C GLU A 3 -14.85 -10.12 5.47
N LEU A 4 -14.56 -9.38 4.39
CA LEU A 4 -14.57 -7.94 4.42
C LEU A 4 -15.85 -7.40 3.80
N SER A 5 -16.42 -6.37 4.41
CA SER A 5 -17.49 -5.63 3.78
C SER A 5 -16.92 -4.80 2.63
N ARG A 6 -17.80 -4.35 1.72
CA ARG A 6 -17.40 -3.49 0.63
C ARG A 6 -16.68 -2.23 1.12
N VAL A 7 -17.15 -1.64 2.20
CA VAL A 7 -16.55 -0.44 2.80
C VAL A 7 -15.11 -0.72 3.25
N GLN A 8 -14.89 -1.86 3.91
CA GLN A 8 -13.56 -2.26 4.38
C GLN A 8 -12.59 -2.49 3.22
N PHE A 9 -13.05 -3.12 2.14
CA PHE A 9 -12.26 -3.26 0.92
C PHE A 9 -11.86 -1.90 0.34
N LEU A 10 -12.82 -0.99 0.24
CA LEU A 10 -12.57 0.34 -0.32
C LEU A 10 -11.60 1.14 0.55
N GLU A 11 -11.71 1.07 1.87
CA GLU A 11 -10.77 1.72 2.79
C GLU A 11 -9.36 1.17 2.63
N ALA A 12 -9.23 -0.15 2.58
CA ALA A 12 -7.94 -0.79 2.39
C ALA A 12 -7.30 -0.39 1.06
N ILE A 13 -8.07 -0.41 0.00
CA ILE A 13 -7.62 -0.02 -1.34
C ILE A 13 -7.17 1.43 -1.35
N GLU A 14 -7.95 2.33 -0.75
CA GLU A 14 -7.60 3.75 -0.67
C GLU A 14 -6.30 3.96 0.09
N ASN A 15 -6.14 3.30 1.23
CA ASN A 15 -4.89 3.39 2.01
C ASN A 15 -3.68 2.92 1.21
N LEU A 16 -3.82 1.86 0.45
CA LEU A 16 -2.71 1.37 -0.37
C LEU A 16 -2.38 2.31 -1.52
N TYR A 17 -3.37 2.92 -2.17
CA TYR A 17 -3.14 3.94 -3.19
C TYR A 17 -2.43 5.15 -2.61
N GLU A 18 -2.84 5.61 -1.43
CA GLU A 18 -2.17 6.72 -0.75
C GLU A 18 -0.72 6.39 -0.41
N ALA A 19 -0.48 5.17 0.08
CA ALA A 19 0.89 4.71 0.33
C ALA A 19 1.74 4.73 -0.94
N LEU A 20 1.20 4.27 -2.06
CA LEU A 20 1.90 4.30 -3.35
C LEU A 20 2.22 5.72 -3.79
N LYS A 21 1.30 6.66 -3.61
CA LYS A 21 1.52 8.08 -3.94
C LYS A 21 2.65 8.66 -3.10
N ILE A 22 2.66 8.35 -1.81
CA ILE A 22 3.71 8.83 -0.90
C ILE A 22 5.06 8.28 -1.33
N LEU A 23 5.15 6.98 -1.61
CA LEU A 23 6.40 6.35 -2.04
C LEU A 23 6.90 6.93 -3.36
N GLU A 24 6.01 7.20 -4.29
CA GLU A 24 6.37 7.84 -5.58
C GLU A 24 6.89 9.26 -5.36
N SER A 25 6.27 10.02 -4.47
CA SER A 25 6.72 11.35 -4.10
C SER A 25 8.12 11.32 -3.49
N VAL A 26 8.36 10.37 -2.58
CA VAL A 26 9.68 10.20 -1.96
C VAL A 26 10.73 9.84 -3.01
N ARG A 27 10.40 8.92 -3.92
CA ARG A 27 11.29 8.51 -5.01
C ARG A 27 11.70 9.69 -5.87
N LYS A 28 10.74 10.51 -6.26
CA LYS A 28 11.00 11.70 -7.07
C LYS A 28 11.87 12.71 -6.35
N GLU A 29 11.64 12.92 -5.06
CA GLU A 29 12.45 13.84 -4.26
C GLU A 29 13.90 13.37 -4.19
N ILE A 30 14.11 12.08 -3.94
CA ILE A 30 15.46 11.51 -3.90
C ILE A 30 16.15 11.62 -5.25
N GLU A 31 15.45 11.31 -6.34
CA GLU A 31 16.01 11.41 -7.70
C GLU A 31 16.37 12.83 -8.09
N SER A 32 15.58 13.80 -7.66
CA SER A 32 15.82 15.21 -7.97
C SER A 32 16.99 15.81 -7.20
N GLY A 33 17.47 15.11 -6.18
CA GLY A 33 18.54 15.60 -5.31
C GLY A 33 18.08 16.60 -4.25
N ALA A 34 16.78 16.92 -4.20
CA ALA A 34 16.21 17.81 -3.18
C ALA A 34 15.97 17.03 -1.90
N MET A 35 17.04 16.69 -1.21
CA MET A 35 17.03 15.77 -0.08
C MET A 35 16.63 16.42 1.22
N ARG A 36 15.34 16.55 1.46
CA ARG A 36 14.82 16.97 2.75
C ARG A 36 14.61 15.75 3.63
N GLY A 37 15.69 15.29 4.27
CA GLY A 37 15.71 14.02 4.99
C GLY A 37 14.60 13.86 6.02
N MET A 38 14.29 14.90 6.81
CA MET A 38 13.19 14.82 7.78
C MET A 38 11.84 14.64 7.12
N VAL A 39 11.60 15.34 6.02
CA VAL A 39 10.35 15.23 5.27
C VAL A 39 10.21 13.83 4.66
N ILE A 40 11.31 13.32 4.10
CA ILE A 40 11.34 11.96 3.54
C ILE A 40 11.05 10.94 4.64
N SER A 41 11.69 11.07 5.79
CA SER A 41 11.47 10.15 6.92
C SER A 41 10.01 10.16 7.39
N GLU A 42 9.43 11.34 7.53
CA GLU A 42 8.01 11.48 7.92
C GLU A 42 7.08 10.87 6.87
N ASN A 43 7.37 11.08 5.60
CA ASN A 43 6.57 10.50 4.52
C ASN A 43 6.66 8.98 4.50
N LEU A 44 7.84 8.42 4.74
CA LEU A 44 8.00 6.97 4.83
C LEU A 44 7.23 6.41 6.03
N ALA A 45 7.24 7.12 7.17
CA ALA A 45 6.44 6.72 8.33
C ALA A 45 4.95 6.73 8.00
N GLU A 46 4.48 7.72 7.27
CA GLU A 46 3.08 7.79 6.85
C GLU A 46 2.71 6.66 5.90
N ALA A 47 3.57 6.38 4.92
CA ALA A 47 3.35 5.26 4.00
C ALA A 47 3.28 3.93 4.78
N TRP A 48 4.19 3.73 5.73
CA TRP A 48 4.17 2.55 6.59
C TRP A 48 2.85 2.43 7.34
N TYR A 49 2.39 3.54 7.91
CA TYR A 49 1.13 3.56 8.66
C TYR A 49 -0.07 3.20 7.78
N LYS A 50 -0.11 3.73 6.55
CA LYS A 50 -1.17 3.43 5.59
C LYS A 50 -1.22 1.94 5.24
N VAL A 51 -0.06 1.34 5.03
CA VAL A 51 0.04 -0.10 4.77
C VAL A 51 -0.38 -0.89 6.01
N ASN A 52 0.03 -0.46 7.19
CA ASN A 52 -0.35 -1.11 8.44
C ASN A 52 -1.86 -1.08 8.68
N CYS A 53 -2.54 0.00 8.31
CA CYS A 53 -4.00 0.07 8.39
C CYS A 53 -4.67 -0.98 7.52
N CYS A 54 -4.06 -1.33 6.40
CA CYS A 54 -4.56 -2.37 5.52
C CYS A 54 -4.30 -3.78 6.07
N ARG A 55 -3.28 -3.96 6.90
CA ARG A 55 -2.83 -5.25 7.41
C ARG A 55 -3.95 -6.07 8.07
N ILE A 56 -4.82 -5.40 8.83
CA ILE A 56 -5.93 -6.07 9.52
C ILE A 56 -6.79 -6.84 8.50
N HIS A 57 -6.94 -6.30 7.31
CA HIS A 57 -7.79 -6.87 6.27
C HIS A 57 -7.10 -7.95 5.43
N THR A 58 -5.82 -8.18 5.65
CA THR A 58 -5.05 -9.18 4.91
C THR A 58 -4.65 -10.38 5.76
N GLN A 59 -4.95 -10.37 7.05
CA GLN A 59 -4.48 -11.39 7.99
C GLN A 59 -4.99 -12.80 7.69
N GLU A 60 -6.16 -12.93 7.07
CA GLU A 60 -6.74 -14.23 6.78
C GLU A 60 -6.11 -14.91 5.57
N ASP A 61 -5.44 -14.15 4.73
CA ASP A 61 -4.72 -14.69 3.57
C ASP A 61 -3.22 -14.60 3.83
N VAL A 62 -2.59 -15.76 4.00
CA VAL A 62 -1.16 -15.85 4.35
C VAL A 62 -0.28 -15.14 3.33
N ASN A 63 -0.59 -15.28 2.04
CA ASN A 63 0.23 -14.67 0.99
C ASN A 63 0.11 -13.15 1.01
N LEU A 64 -1.09 -12.62 1.21
CA LEU A 64 -1.29 -11.18 1.30
C LEU A 64 -0.68 -10.60 2.57
N GLU A 65 -0.78 -11.32 3.68
CA GLU A 65 -0.15 -10.90 4.92
C GLU A 65 1.37 -10.82 4.75
N GLU A 66 1.97 -11.83 4.14
CA GLU A 66 3.42 -11.83 3.88
C GLU A 66 3.85 -10.66 3.01
N LEU A 67 3.13 -10.40 1.92
CA LEU A 67 3.41 -9.27 1.05
C LEU A 67 3.28 -7.93 1.77
N THR A 68 2.26 -7.81 2.61
CA THR A 68 2.01 -6.60 3.39
C THR A 68 3.11 -6.36 4.41
N LEU A 69 3.46 -7.39 5.17
CA LEU A 69 4.53 -7.30 6.17
C LEU A 69 5.89 -7.03 5.53
N GLU A 70 6.17 -7.64 4.39
CA GLU A 70 7.41 -7.40 3.66
C GLU A 70 7.47 -5.95 3.17
N ALA A 71 6.37 -5.42 2.64
CA ALA A 71 6.31 -4.03 2.22
C ALA A 71 6.59 -3.09 3.39
N MET A 72 5.98 -3.35 4.54
CA MET A 72 6.20 -2.57 5.76
C MET A 72 7.66 -2.61 6.19
N GLY A 73 8.28 -3.79 6.16
CA GLY A 73 9.69 -3.96 6.49
C GLY A 73 10.60 -3.18 5.55
N LEU A 74 10.34 -3.23 4.26
CA LEU A 74 11.12 -2.51 3.25
C LEU A 74 11.02 -1.00 3.43
N ILE A 75 9.82 -0.49 3.69
CA ILE A 75 9.60 0.94 3.95
C ILE A 75 10.34 1.35 5.23
N ASN A 76 10.25 0.54 6.27
CA ASN A 76 10.93 0.82 7.53
C ASN A 76 12.45 0.81 7.37
N ASP A 77 13.00 -0.12 6.60
CA ASP A 77 14.43 -0.17 6.33
C ASP A 77 14.92 1.08 5.59
N ALA A 78 14.16 1.55 4.62
CA ALA A 78 14.45 2.80 3.93
C ALA A 78 14.44 3.98 4.92
N LYS A 79 13.43 4.05 5.77
CA LYS A 79 13.32 5.09 6.80
C LYS A 79 14.50 5.04 7.77
N CYS A 80 14.86 3.86 8.24
CA CYS A 80 15.98 3.70 9.16
C CYS A 80 17.30 4.19 8.55
N MET A 81 17.52 3.95 7.27
CA MET A 81 18.71 4.46 6.58
C MET A 81 18.70 5.98 6.54
N ILE A 82 17.57 6.59 6.20
CA ILE A 82 17.43 8.05 6.20
C ILE A 82 17.70 8.62 7.61
N ASP A 83 17.10 8.03 8.63
CA ASP A 83 17.25 8.47 10.02
C ASP A 83 18.70 8.35 10.49
N SER A 84 19.39 7.29 10.09
CA SER A 84 20.81 7.11 10.39
C SER A 84 21.67 8.20 9.77
N LEU A 85 21.42 8.54 8.51
CA LEU A 85 22.14 9.62 7.83
C LEU A 85 21.90 10.97 8.51
N LEU A 86 20.67 11.23 8.93
CA LEU A 86 20.31 12.44 9.66
C LEU A 86 21.03 12.51 11.02
N SER A 87 20.99 11.41 11.78
CA SER A 87 21.64 11.31 13.09
C SER A 87 23.13 11.58 13.01
N TRP A 88 23.78 11.05 11.98
CA TRP A 88 25.21 11.19 11.82
C TRP A 88 25.60 12.40 11.01
N LYS A 89 24.63 13.21 10.61
CA LYS A 89 24.82 14.42 9.79
C LYS A 89 25.63 14.13 8.51
N LYS A 90 25.38 12.96 7.94
CA LYS A 90 26.04 12.56 6.71
C LYS A 90 25.13 12.80 5.52
N GLY A 91 25.72 13.18 4.39
CA GLY A 91 25.02 13.28 3.14
C GLY A 91 24.69 11.90 2.60
N MET A 92 23.82 11.87 1.61
CA MET A 92 23.43 10.65 0.92
C MET A 92 24.58 10.14 0.05
N THR A 93 25.12 8.98 0.41
CA THR A 93 26.09 8.30 -0.45
C THR A 93 25.34 7.61 -1.58
N ARG A 94 26.08 7.24 -2.63
CA ARG A 94 25.52 6.49 -3.73
C ARG A 94 24.95 5.14 -3.27
N GLN A 95 25.65 4.48 -2.36
CA GLN A 95 25.24 3.19 -1.82
C GLN A 95 23.97 3.33 -0.98
N ALA A 96 23.89 4.35 -0.14
CA ALA A 96 22.69 4.61 0.66
C ALA A 96 21.49 4.93 -0.23
N LYS A 97 21.72 5.70 -1.29
CA LYS A 97 20.68 6.02 -2.27
C LYS A 97 20.14 4.75 -2.91
N PHE A 98 21.03 3.87 -3.37
CA PHE A 98 20.62 2.59 -3.94
C PHE A 98 19.79 1.77 -2.98
N PHE A 99 20.26 1.63 -1.74
CA PHE A 99 19.54 0.88 -0.71
C PHE A 99 18.13 1.41 -0.49
N ILE A 100 18.01 2.73 -0.33
CA ILE A 100 16.72 3.37 -0.08
C ILE A 100 15.80 3.20 -1.29
N MET A 101 16.31 3.46 -2.49
CA MET A 101 15.52 3.37 -3.72
C MET A 101 15.05 1.95 -3.99
N ASP A 102 15.91 0.96 -3.77
CA ASP A 102 15.54 -0.45 -3.93
C ASP A 102 14.44 -0.83 -2.96
N ASN A 103 14.57 -0.45 -1.70
CA ASN A 103 13.57 -0.77 -0.69
C ASN A 103 12.22 -0.12 -1.00
N ILE A 104 12.23 1.13 -1.45
CA ILE A 104 11.02 1.82 -1.87
C ILE A 104 10.38 1.12 -3.07
N SER A 105 11.18 0.74 -4.06
CA SER A 105 10.69 0.10 -5.27
C SER A 105 10.07 -1.27 -4.98
N TYR A 106 10.74 -2.08 -4.19
CA TYR A 106 10.22 -3.41 -3.82
C TYR A 106 9.01 -3.28 -2.90
N GLY A 107 9.02 -2.32 -2.00
CA GLY A 107 7.86 -2.04 -1.15
C GLY A 107 6.65 -1.64 -1.97
N ALA A 108 6.84 -0.74 -2.92
CA ALA A 108 5.78 -0.31 -3.83
C ALA A 108 5.25 -1.47 -4.66
N ARG A 109 6.12 -2.34 -5.15
CA ARG A 109 5.72 -3.53 -5.89
C ARG A 109 4.83 -4.44 -5.06
N ASN A 110 5.21 -4.70 -3.81
CA ASN A 110 4.42 -5.54 -2.93
C ASN A 110 3.06 -4.93 -2.63
N ILE A 111 3.02 -3.61 -2.39
CA ILE A 111 1.77 -2.89 -2.19
C ILE A 111 0.87 -3.03 -3.42
N PHE A 112 1.44 -2.87 -4.60
CA PHE A 112 0.69 -3.02 -5.85
C PHE A 112 0.10 -4.43 -6.00
N LEU A 113 0.85 -5.46 -5.62
CA LEU A 113 0.37 -6.84 -5.66
C LEU A 113 -0.80 -7.06 -4.70
N VAL A 114 -0.69 -6.55 -3.47
CA VAL A 114 -1.78 -6.63 -2.49
C VAL A 114 -3.01 -5.87 -3.01
N LEU A 115 -2.78 -4.67 -3.53
CA LEU A 115 -3.85 -3.85 -4.10
C LEU A 115 -4.59 -4.57 -5.22
N SER A 116 -3.85 -5.20 -6.12
CA SER A 116 -4.44 -5.97 -7.22
C SER A 116 -5.32 -7.12 -6.73
N HIS A 117 -4.88 -7.81 -5.69
CA HIS A 117 -5.68 -8.88 -5.09
C HIS A 117 -6.94 -8.34 -4.42
N LEU A 118 -6.83 -7.23 -3.71
CA LEU A 118 -8.00 -6.63 -3.06
C LEU A 118 -9.02 -6.11 -4.07
N GLU A 119 -8.54 -5.51 -5.15
CA GLU A 119 -9.42 -5.03 -6.23
C GLU A 119 -10.13 -6.20 -6.90
N ASP A 120 -9.43 -7.30 -7.12
CA ASP A 120 -10.01 -8.50 -7.70
C ASP A 120 -11.10 -9.09 -6.79
N TRP A 121 -10.85 -9.16 -5.48
CA TRP A 121 -11.84 -9.63 -4.52
C TRP A 121 -13.04 -8.71 -4.43
N LEU A 122 -12.81 -7.39 -4.46
CA LEU A 122 -13.90 -6.43 -4.46
C LEU A 122 -14.78 -6.60 -5.70
N SER A 123 -14.16 -6.78 -6.86
CA SER A 123 -14.87 -7.03 -8.10
C SER A 123 -15.74 -8.28 -8.00
N LYS A 124 -15.20 -9.37 -7.47
CA LYS A 124 -15.95 -10.60 -7.25
C LYS A 124 -17.11 -10.41 -6.27
N LEU A 125 -16.87 -9.67 -5.22
CA LEU A 125 -17.90 -9.38 -4.22
C LEU A 125 -19.04 -8.56 -4.83
N GLU A 126 -18.71 -7.59 -5.66
CA GLU A 126 -19.70 -6.77 -6.37
C GLU A 126 -20.49 -7.61 -7.38
N ASP A 127 -19.82 -8.50 -8.11
CA ASP A 127 -20.48 -9.41 -9.05
C ASP A 127 -21.45 -10.35 -8.31
N GLU A 128 -21.04 -10.91 -7.19
CA GLU A 128 -21.90 -11.75 -6.36
C GLU A 128 -23.09 -10.94 -5.84
N GLY A 129 -22.87 -9.71 -5.43
CA GLY A 129 -23.90 -8.80 -4.98
C GLY A 129 -24.88 -8.46 -6.10
N GLU A 130 -24.39 -8.22 -7.30
CA GLU A 130 -25.23 -7.96 -8.47
C GLU A 130 -26.06 -9.18 -8.83
N LEU A 131 -25.46 -10.35 -8.85
CA LEU A 131 -26.19 -11.60 -9.12
C LEU A 131 -27.28 -11.81 -8.08
N THR A 132 -27.00 -11.60 -6.82
CA THR A 132 -27.98 -11.72 -5.75
C THR A 132 -29.09 -10.68 -5.90
N ALA A 133 -28.73 -9.44 -6.19
CA ALA A 133 -29.69 -8.37 -6.40
C ALA A 133 -30.57 -8.64 -7.64
N SER A 134 -29.94 -9.11 -8.70
CA SER A 134 -30.66 -9.47 -9.93
C SER A 134 -31.65 -10.61 -9.67
N SER A 135 -31.23 -11.61 -8.92
CA SER A 135 -32.07 -12.72 -8.53
C SER A 135 -33.30 -12.29 -7.72
N LYS A 136 -33.10 -11.33 -6.83
CA LYS A 136 -34.16 -10.74 -6.05
C LYS A 136 -35.06 -9.82 -6.88
N SER A 137 -34.46 -9.02 -7.74
CA SER A 137 -35.22 -8.05 -8.51
C SER A 137 -35.96 -8.65 -9.69
N ASN A 138 -35.76 -9.89 -10.00
CA ASN A 138 -36.64 -10.59 -10.94
C ASN A 138 -38.08 -10.55 -10.49
N HIS A 139 -38.33 -10.21 -9.26
CA HIS A 139 -39.63 -10.10 -8.68
C HIS A 139 -40.15 -8.67 -8.60
N ASP A 140 -39.25 -7.72 -8.58
CA ASP A 140 -39.58 -6.30 -8.44
C ASP A 140 -39.48 -5.60 -9.80
N HIS A 141 -38.30 -5.60 -10.33
CA HIS A 141 -37.91 -5.12 -11.64
C HIS A 141 -36.43 -5.40 -11.82
N SER A 142 -35.93 -5.15 -12.96
CA SER A 142 -34.57 -5.51 -13.30
C SER A 142 -33.69 -4.37 -13.69
N SER A 143 -34.11 -3.18 -13.47
CA SER A 143 -33.37 -2.01 -13.92
C SER A 143 -32.09 -1.74 -13.17
N SER A 144 -31.82 -2.51 -12.17
CA SER A 144 -30.66 -2.31 -11.36
C SER A 144 -29.34 -2.60 -12.04
N VAL A 145 -29.39 -3.05 -13.21
CA VAL A 145 -28.18 -3.38 -13.94
C VAL A 145 -27.35 -2.16 -14.26
#